data_a8abebb378d1f800028f06591a8e1a80
#
_entry.id   a8abebb378d1f800028f06591a8e1a80
#
_cell.length_a   1.000
_cell.length_b   1.000
_cell.length_c   1.000
_cell.angle_alpha   90.00
_cell.angle_beta   90.00
_cell.angle_gamma   90.00
#
_symmetry.space_group_name_H-M   'P 1'
#
loop_
_entity.id
_entity.type
_entity.pdbx_description
1 polymer ?
#
loop_
_entity_poly.entity_id
_entity_poly.type
_entity_poly.pdbx_seq_one_letter_code
_entity_poly.pdbx_strand_id
1 'polypeptide(L)'
;MRMSTSHCTIITAIAAFFLSAAMLSAVGPAQAADVLAPFKDDLFSKQTVLQTGDDGAFEVIDYDEMLDINGRDQIPQKRVQQKYVALGIRKTQADETLSLDGIKLDVTRVGPAQSAAFTVIFIHGRDGDRRLGANDYSFGGNFNRLKNLVAGNGGVYYSPTVKSFDSSGVAAIAGL
;
A
#
# COMPACT_ATOMS: atom_id res chain seq x y z
N MET A 1 12.69 -36.15 89.13
CA MET A 1 13.26 -37.06 88.13
C MET A 1 12.25 -37.19 87.02
N ARG A 2 12.37 -36.32 85.96
CA ARG A 2 11.64 -36.40 84.68
C ARG A 2 12.53 -35.87 83.59
N MET A 3 12.88 -36.71 82.70
CA MET A 3 13.68 -36.40 81.51
C MET A 3 12.77 -35.70 80.52
N SER A 4 13.22 -34.55 80.05
CA SER A 4 12.59 -33.82 78.94
C SER A 4 13.41 -34.09 77.66
N THR A 5 12.76 -34.71 76.69
CA THR A 5 13.33 -34.99 75.38
C THR A 5 13.05 -33.81 74.45
N SER A 6 14.09 -33.11 74.08
CA SER A 6 14.03 -32.05 73.04
C SER A 6 13.95 -32.65 71.66
N HIS A 7 12.89 -32.34 70.95
CA HIS A 7 12.76 -32.66 69.50
C HIS A 7 13.39 -31.53 68.69
N CYS A 8 14.45 -31.89 67.96
CA CYS A 8 15.09 -31.01 67.00
C CYS A 8 14.30 -31.08 65.67
N THR A 9 13.62 -30.02 65.28
CA THR A 9 12.93 -29.95 64.01
C THR A 9 13.84 -29.36 62.97
N ILE A 10 14.27 -30.21 62.01
CA ILE A 10 15.05 -29.79 60.86
C ILE A 10 14.08 -29.20 59.81
N ILE A 11 14.17 -27.89 59.58
CA ILE A 11 13.47 -27.22 58.52
C ILE A 11 14.29 -27.32 57.25
N THR A 12 13.85 -28.14 56.32
CA THR A 12 14.46 -28.27 55.00
C THR A 12 13.89 -27.17 54.11
N ALA A 13 14.67 -26.13 53.82
CA ALA A 13 14.34 -25.08 52.87
C ALA A 13 14.49 -25.60 51.44
N ILE A 14 13.45 -25.82 50.71
CA ILE A 14 13.43 -26.10 49.29
C ILE A 14 13.52 -24.78 48.55
N ALA A 15 14.72 -24.48 48.00
CA ALA A 15 14.91 -23.36 47.09
C ALA A 15 14.37 -23.75 45.73
N ALA A 16 13.20 -23.25 45.38
CA ALA A 16 12.65 -23.34 44.01
C ALA A 16 13.39 -22.36 43.10
N PHE A 17 14.26 -22.89 42.28
CA PHE A 17 14.90 -22.11 41.19
C PHE A 17 13.91 -21.95 40.06
N PHE A 18 13.26 -20.80 39.93
CA PHE A 18 12.48 -20.43 38.74
C PHE A 18 13.45 -20.08 37.61
N LEU A 19 13.65 -21.02 36.71
CA LEU A 19 14.35 -20.81 35.45
C LEU A 19 13.38 -20.07 34.50
N SER A 20 13.42 -18.73 34.50
CA SER A 20 12.69 -17.91 33.52
C SER A 20 13.37 -18.08 32.17
N ALA A 21 12.87 -18.99 31.35
CA ALA A 21 13.23 -19.05 29.93
C ALA A 21 12.66 -17.82 29.24
N ALA A 22 13.48 -16.79 29.05
CA ALA A 22 13.18 -15.68 28.14
C ALA A 22 13.07 -16.26 26.72
N MET A 23 11.85 -16.46 26.25
CA MET A 23 11.59 -16.69 24.83
C MET A 23 11.95 -15.41 24.08
N LEU A 24 13.17 -15.32 23.55
CA LEU A 24 13.48 -14.39 22.49
C LEU A 24 12.65 -14.84 21.28
N SER A 25 11.50 -14.22 21.08
CA SER A 25 10.79 -14.30 19.82
C SER A 25 11.70 -13.66 18.79
N ALA A 26 12.40 -14.47 18.00
CA ALA A 26 13.07 -14.01 16.80
C ALA A 26 11.97 -13.44 15.90
N VAL A 27 11.84 -12.11 15.89
CA VAL A 27 11.11 -11.42 14.83
C VAL A 27 11.93 -11.67 13.58
N GLY A 28 11.57 -12.71 12.83
CA GLY A 28 12.10 -12.93 11.49
C GLY A 28 11.85 -11.65 10.68
N PRO A 29 12.67 -11.35 9.66
CA PRO A 29 12.37 -10.26 8.75
C PRO A 29 10.95 -10.48 8.28
N ALA A 30 10.08 -9.48 8.50
CA ALA A 30 8.76 -9.48 7.91
C ALA A 30 9.00 -9.61 6.41
N GLN A 31 8.82 -10.81 5.87
CA GLN A 31 8.67 -10.96 4.43
C GLN A 31 7.49 -10.06 4.11
N ALA A 32 7.75 -9.02 3.30
CA ALA A 32 6.67 -8.32 2.66
C ALA A 32 5.90 -9.41 1.92
N ALA A 33 4.84 -9.92 2.55
CA ALA A 33 3.91 -10.80 1.89
C ALA A 33 3.54 -10.11 0.59
N ASP A 34 3.37 -10.83 -0.49
CA ASP A 34 2.85 -10.31 -1.74
C ASP A 34 1.52 -9.61 -1.45
N VAL A 35 1.60 -8.34 -1.01
CA VAL A 35 0.44 -7.55 -0.60
C VAL A 35 -0.44 -7.33 -1.81
N LEU A 36 0.16 -7.34 -3.00
CA LEU A 36 -0.52 -7.20 -4.28
C LEU A 36 -0.11 -8.37 -5.18
N ALA A 37 -1.07 -9.23 -5.51
CA ALA A 37 -0.86 -10.22 -6.54
C ALA A 37 -0.58 -9.53 -7.89
N PRO A 38 0.31 -10.09 -8.72
CA PRO A 38 0.52 -9.59 -10.08
C PRO A 38 -0.82 -9.49 -10.80
N PHE A 39 -1.10 -8.32 -11.37
CA PHE A 39 -2.35 -8.07 -12.07
C PHE A 39 -2.09 -7.64 -13.51
N LYS A 40 -2.56 -8.42 -14.46
CA LYS A 40 -2.56 -8.10 -15.88
C LYS A 40 -3.92 -8.52 -16.46
N ASP A 41 -4.52 -7.65 -17.25
CA ASP A 41 -5.75 -7.94 -18.00
C ASP A 41 -5.59 -7.67 -19.50
N ASP A 42 -6.64 -7.86 -20.26
CA ASP A 42 -6.64 -7.68 -21.72
C ASP A 42 -6.39 -6.23 -22.18
N LEU A 43 -6.35 -5.27 -21.25
CA LEU A 43 -6.01 -3.88 -21.56
C LEU A 43 -4.51 -3.65 -21.67
N PHE A 44 -3.70 -4.49 -21.04
CA PHE A 44 -2.26 -4.36 -21.15
C PHE A 44 -1.81 -4.73 -22.55
N SER A 45 -1.01 -3.86 -23.15
CA SER A 45 -0.37 -4.13 -24.44
C SER A 45 0.51 -5.38 -24.31
N LYS A 46 0.54 -6.16 -25.36
CA LYS A 46 1.50 -7.26 -25.49
C LYS A 46 2.77 -6.67 -26.06
N GLN A 47 3.58 -6.04 -25.21
CA GLN A 47 4.86 -5.54 -25.64
C GLN A 47 5.81 -6.70 -25.99
N THR A 48 6.68 -6.46 -26.98
CA THR A 48 7.79 -7.37 -27.26
C THR A 48 8.88 -7.11 -26.25
N VAL A 49 9.27 -8.11 -25.48
CA VAL A 49 10.43 -8.05 -24.59
C VAL A 49 11.69 -8.20 -25.45
N LEU A 50 12.52 -7.16 -25.46
CA LEU A 50 13.79 -7.13 -26.20
C LEU A 50 14.93 -7.73 -25.39
N GLN A 51 14.91 -7.58 -24.07
CA GLN A 51 15.93 -8.07 -23.17
C GLN A 51 15.34 -8.31 -21.77
N THR A 52 15.82 -9.35 -21.11
CA THR A 52 15.53 -9.62 -19.68
C THR A 52 16.86 -9.78 -18.95
N GLY A 53 16.96 -9.24 -17.74
CA GLY A 53 18.11 -9.35 -16.83
C GLY A 53 17.66 -9.48 -15.39
N ASP A 54 18.63 -9.66 -14.47
CA ASP A 54 18.43 -9.71 -13.01
C ASP A 54 17.31 -10.68 -12.59
N ASP A 55 17.33 -11.89 -13.13
CA ASP A 55 16.32 -12.92 -12.87
C ASP A 55 14.87 -12.47 -13.11
N GLY A 56 14.67 -11.58 -14.10
CA GLY A 56 13.37 -11.03 -14.46
C GLY A 56 13.00 -9.72 -13.76
N ALA A 57 13.87 -9.19 -12.91
CA ALA A 57 13.64 -7.89 -12.26
C ALA A 57 13.90 -6.69 -13.20
N PHE A 58 14.57 -6.93 -14.35
CA PHE A 58 14.83 -5.94 -15.37
C PHE A 58 14.34 -6.44 -16.73
N GLU A 59 13.53 -5.65 -17.41
CA GLU A 59 13.06 -5.92 -18.77
C GLU A 59 13.20 -4.68 -19.64
N VAL A 60 13.69 -4.88 -20.87
CA VAL A 60 13.63 -3.89 -21.93
C VAL A 60 12.50 -4.29 -22.88
N ILE A 61 11.56 -3.39 -23.10
CA ILE A 61 10.41 -3.63 -23.96
C ILE A 61 10.48 -2.74 -25.20
N ASP A 62 9.89 -3.21 -26.30
CA ASP A 62 9.67 -2.42 -27.50
C ASP A 62 8.44 -1.54 -27.27
N TYR A 63 8.68 -0.26 -26.95
CA TYR A 63 7.64 0.71 -26.63
C TYR A 63 7.18 1.45 -27.87
N ASP A 64 5.87 1.42 -28.11
CA ASP A 64 5.21 2.25 -29.14
C ASP A 64 4.25 3.24 -28.47
N GLU A 65 4.54 4.54 -28.60
CA GLU A 65 3.78 5.59 -27.92
C GLU A 65 2.29 5.56 -28.28
N MET A 66 1.95 5.27 -29.52
CA MET A 66 0.57 5.24 -30.01
C MET A 66 -0.18 3.98 -29.61
N LEU A 67 0.56 2.87 -29.45
CA LEU A 67 -0.03 1.58 -29.05
C LEU A 67 -0.15 1.46 -27.54
N ASP A 68 0.81 2.03 -26.80
CA ASP A 68 0.94 1.73 -25.38
C ASP A 68 0.20 2.73 -24.49
N ILE A 69 0.62 3.97 -24.34
CA ILE A 69 0.01 4.84 -23.33
C ILE A 69 -0.48 6.18 -23.86
N ASN A 70 0.40 7.00 -24.43
CA ASN A 70 0.12 8.42 -24.61
C ASN A 70 -1.00 8.75 -25.59
N GLY A 71 -1.15 7.98 -26.65
CA GLY A 71 -2.20 8.19 -27.66
C GLY A 71 -3.52 7.47 -27.34
N ARG A 72 -3.56 6.63 -26.32
CA ARG A 72 -4.68 5.68 -26.09
C ARG A 72 -6.03 6.35 -25.91
N ASP A 73 -6.10 7.40 -25.07
CA ASP A 73 -7.38 8.05 -24.77
C ASP A 73 -7.85 8.96 -25.94
N GLN A 74 -6.97 9.32 -26.85
CA GLN A 74 -7.26 10.15 -28.02
C GLN A 74 -7.79 9.31 -29.19
N ILE A 75 -7.48 8.03 -29.22
CA ILE A 75 -7.94 7.10 -30.23
C ILE A 75 -9.22 6.40 -29.75
N PRO A 76 -10.41 6.69 -30.33
CA PRO A 76 -11.68 6.15 -29.80
C PRO A 76 -11.69 4.62 -29.63
N GLN A 77 -11.04 3.89 -30.53
CA GLN A 77 -10.98 2.42 -30.48
C GLN A 77 -10.09 1.89 -29.35
N LYS A 78 -9.20 2.72 -28.83
CA LYS A 78 -8.26 2.38 -27.74
C LYS A 78 -8.68 2.92 -26.39
N ARG A 79 -9.77 3.68 -26.32
CA ARG A 79 -10.35 4.13 -25.05
C ARG A 79 -10.81 2.94 -24.23
N VAL A 80 -10.74 3.09 -22.91
CA VAL A 80 -11.20 2.04 -22.02
C VAL A 80 -12.67 1.69 -22.30
N GLN A 81 -12.96 0.41 -22.40
CA GLN A 81 -14.33 -0.09 -22.53
C GLN A 81 -14.95 -0.25 -21.15
N GLN A 82 -16.26 -0.02 -21.06
CA GLN A 82 -17.02 -0.11 -19.80
C GLN A 82 -16.82 -1.45 -19.06
N LYS A 83 -16.64 -2.55 -19.78
CA LYS A 83 -16.41 -3.88 -19.18
C LYS A 83 -15.14 -3.98 -18.32
N TYR A 84 -14.17 -3.07 -18.52
CA TYR A 84 -12.92 -3.03 -17.77
C TYR A 84 -12.91 -2.04 -16.61
N VAL A 85 -14.04 -1.34 -16.40
CA VAL A 85 -14.15 -0.30 -15.37
C VAL A 85 -15.10 -0.79 -14.27
N ALA A 86 -14.55 -1.04 -13.09
CA ALA A 86 -15.31 -1.47 -11.92
C ALA A 86 -15.67 -0.26 -11.05
N LEU A 87 -16.86 0.29 -11.22
CA LEU A 87 -17.30 1.51 -10.53
C LEU A 87 -17.77 1.29 -9.08
N GLY A 88 -17.88 0.05 -8.62
CA GLY A 88 -18.24 -0.27 -7.24
C GLY A 88 -17.30 0.37 -6.22
N ILE A 89 -16.05 0.62 -6.60
CA ILE A 89 -15.02 1.26 -5.78
C ILE A 89 -15.41 2.69 -5.34
N ARG A 90 -16.25 3.39 -6.08
CA ARG A 90 -16.71 4.75 -5.75
C ARG A 90 -17.45 4.82 -4.41
N LYS A 91 -18.01 3.70 -3.94
CA LYS A 91 -18.68 3.61 -2.63
C LYS A 91 -17.71 3.83 -1.46
N THR A 92 -16.43 3.58 -1.67
CA THR A 92 -15.37 3.76 -0.67
C THR A 92 -14.51 4.98 -0.95
N GLN A 93 -14.88 5.78 -1.96
CA GLN A 93 -14.17 7.00 -2.34
C GLN A 93 -14.76 8.21 -1.59
N ALA A 94 -13.89 9.05 -1.06
CA ALA A 94 -14.23 10.29 -0.39
C ALA A 94 -13.24 11.40 -0.79
N ASP A 95 -13.77 12.61 -0.96
CA ASP A 95 -12.98 13.83 -1.09
C ASP A 95 -12.86 14.48 0.29
N GLU A 96 -11.63 14.65 0.74
CA GLU A 96 -11.32 15.11 2.10
C GLU A 96 -10.27 16.22 2.05
N THR A 97 -10.26 17.08 3.08
CA THR A 97 -9.17 18.00 3.35
C THR A 97 -8.53 17.57 4.67
N LEU A 98 -7.32 17.02 4.60
CA LEU A 98 -6.58 16.59 5.77
C LEU A 98 -5.80 17.77 6.35
N SER A 99 -5.66 17.80 7.68
CA SER A 99 -4.79 18.74 8.38
C SER A 99 -3.61 17.97 8.97
N LEU A 100 -2.46 18.09 8.33
CA LEU A 100 -1.25 17.32 8.62
C LEU A 100 -0.18 18.31 9.10
N ASP A 101 0.14 18.30 10.39
CA ASP A 101 1.09 19.24 11.02
C ASP A 101 0.88 20.71 10.64
N GLY A 102 -0.40 21.13 10.57
CA GLY A 102 -0.79 22.49 10.20
C GLY A 102 -0.88 22.76 8.69
N ILE A 103 -0.49 21.81 7.85
CA ILE A 103 -0.64 21.88 6.41
C ILE A 103 -2.00 21.29 6.01
N LYS A 104 -2.75 22.04 5.22
CA LYS A 104 -4.01 21.53 4.63
C LYS A 104 -3.72 20.87 3.29
N LEU A 105 -4.12 19.61 3.15
CA LEU A 105 -3.95 18.82 1.94
C LEU A 105 -5.30 18.29 1.47
N ASP A 106 -5.73 18.71 0.30
CA ASP A 106 -6.93 18.18 -0.35
C ASP A 106 -6.58 16.83 -0.99
N VAL A 107 -7.34 15.81 -0.67
CA VAL A 107 -7.12 14.45 -1.18
C VAL A 107 -8.42 13.83 -1.68
N THR A 108 -8.31 12.93 -2.63
CA THR A 108 -9.30 11.88 -2.87
C THR A 108 -8.78 10.60 -2.26
N ARG A 109 -9.47 10.08 -1.25
CA ARG A 109 -9.16 8.79 -0.61
C ARG A 109 -10.06 7.70 -1.17
N VAL A 110 -9.50 6.50 -1.35
CA VAL A 110 -10.26 5.29 -1.69
C VAL A 110 -9.83 4.17 -0.75
N GLY A 111 -10.81 3.52 -0.13
CA GLY A 111 -10.57 2.48 0.87
C GLY A 111 -10.73 2.99 2.31
N PRO A 112 -10.29 2.21 3.30
CA PRO A 112 -10.50 2.53 4.72
C PRO A 112 -9.69 3.77 5.14
N ALA A 113 -10.27 4.60 6.01
CA ALA A 113 -9.57 5.75 6.58
C ALA A 113 -8.56 5.36 7.67
N GLN A 114 -8.71 4.17 8.24
CA GLN A 114 -7.87 3.65 9.33
C GLN A 114 -7.63 2.16 9.13
N SER A 115 -6.55 1.67 9.72
CA SER A 115 -6.22 0.23 9.72
C SER A 115 -6.00 -0.37 8.32
N ALA A 116 -5.54 0.44 7.36
CA ALA A 116 -5.12 -0.08 6.08
C ALA A 116 -3.83 -0.90 6.22
N ALA A 117 -3.76 -2.01 5.49
CA ALA A 117 -2.57 -2.85 5.48
C ALA A 117 -1.35 -2.14 4.83
N PHE A 118 -1.62 -1.26 3.88
CA PHE A 118 -0.62 -0.45 3.18
C PHE A 118 -1.27 0.79 2.56
N THR A 119 -0.44 1.75 2.18
CA THR A 119 -0.88 2.99 1.53
C THR A 119 -0.25 3.11 0.15
N VAL A 120 -1.06 3.49 -0.83
CA VAL A 120 -0.61 3.89 -2.17
C VAL A 120 -0.96 5.35 -2.40
N ILE A 121 0.03 6.16 -2.76
CA ILE A 121 -0.13 7.58 -3.03
C ILE A 121 0.19 7.83 -4.51
N PHE A 122 -0.77 8.36 -5.26
CA PHE A 122 -0.55 8.84 -6.61
C PHE A 122 -0.32 10.35 -6.60
N ILE A 123 0.82 10.81 -7.08
CA ILE A 123 1.16 12.22 -7.20
C ILE A 123 1.02 12.61 -8.67
N HIS A 124 0.13 13.57 -8.95
CA HIS A 124 -0.09 14.10 -10.29
C HIS A 124 1.11 14.92 -10.79
N GLY A 125 1.15 15.17 -12.09
CA GLY A 125 2.13 16.07 -12.69
C GLY A 125 1.83 17.55 -12.40
N ARG A 126 2.72 18.43 -12.91
CA ARG A 126 2.53 19.88 -12.79
C ARG A 126 1.15 20.30 -13.29
N ASP A 127 0.55 21.28 -12.63
CA ASP A 127 -0.78 21.85 -12.94
C ASP A 127 -1.94 20.84 -12.85
N GLY A 128 -1.69 19.64 -12.30
CA GLY A 128 -2.72 18.65 -12.00
C GLY A 128 -3.35 18.85 -10.63
N ASP A 129 -4.29 17.98 -10.31
CA ASP A 129 -4.93 17.89 -9.01
C ASP A 129 -5.37 16.45 -8.69
N ARG A 130 -5.99 16.26 -7.50
CA ARG A 130 -6.46 14.97 -7.02
C ARG A 130 -7.43 14.26 -7.98
N ARG A 131 -8.13 14.98 -8.85
CA ARG A 131 -9.13 14.41 -9.76
C ARG A 131 -8.49 13.51 -10.82
N LEU A 132 -7.22 13.76 -11.16
CA LEU A 132 -6.53 12.93 -12.15
C LEU A 132 -6.42 11.47 -11.68
N GLY A 133 -5.87 11.23 -10.50
CA GLY A 133 -5.73 9.89 -9.94
C GLY A 133 -7.07 9.27 -9.48
N ALA A 134 -8.12 10.08 -9.33
CA ALA A 134 -9.46 9.61 -9.04
C ALA A 134 -10.25 9.18 -10.29
N ASN A 135 -9.78 9.56 -11.49
CA ASN A 135 -10.51 9.32 -12.74
C ASN A 135 -10.54 7.82 -13.09
N ASP A 136 -11.74 7.32 -13.40
CA ASP A 136 -11.94 5.89 -13.69
C ASP A 136 -11.64 5.53 -15.15
N TYR A 137 -11.58 6.49 -16.05
CA TYR A 137 -11.52 6.25 -17.49
C TYR A 137 -10.24 6.73 -18.17
N SER A 138 -9.55 7.71 -17.59
CA SER A 138 -8.29 8.22 -18.16
C SER A 138 -7.18 7.15 -18.14
N PHE A 139 -6.24 7.30 -19.04
CA PHE A 139 -5.10 6.39 -19.20
C PHE A 139 -5.51 4.92 -19.34
N GLY A 140 -6.53 4.65 -20.16
CA GLY A 140 -7.04 3.30 -20.36
C GLY A 140 -7.65 2.67 -19.10
N GLY A 141 -8.13 3.48 -18.12
CA GLY A 141 -8.72 3.00 -16.87
C GLY A 141 -7.69 2.55 -15.83
N ASN A 142 -6.43 2.94 -15.97
CA ASN A 142 -5.37 2.51 -15.04
C ASN A 142 -5.65 2.88 -13.60
N PHE A 143 -6.15 4.10 -13.34
CA PHE A 143 -6.48 4.51 -11.96
C PHE A 143 -7.67 3.74 -11.40
N ASN A 144 -8.66 3.38 -12.21
CA ASN A 144 -9.74 2.53 -11.76
C ASN A 144 -9.23 1.15 -11.33
N ARG A 145 -8.38 0.52 -12.13
CA ARG A 145 -7.77 -0.77 -11.77
C ARG A 145 -6.91 -0.67 -10.52
N LEU A 146 -6.07 0.37 -10.43
CA LEU A 146 -5.21 0.57 -9.25
C LEU A 146 -6.03 0.77 -7.98
N LYS A 147 -7.06 1.60 -8.01
CA LYS A 147 -7.98 1.80 -6.87
C LYS A 147 -8.63 0.50 -6.42
N ASN A 148 -9.18 -0.27 -7.38
CA ASN A 148 -9.80 -1.57 -7.08
C ASN A 148 -8.79 -2.58 -6.51
N LEU A 149 -7.58 -2.63 -7.08
CA LEU A 149 -6.52 -3.52 -6.62
C LEU A 149 -6.11 -3.19 -5.18
N VAL A 150 -5.87 -1.90 -4.89
CA VAL A 150 -5.46 -1.44 -3.55
C VAL A 150 -6.55 -1.75 -2.52
N ALA A 151 -7.79 -1.33 -2.77
CA ALA A 151 -8.87 -1.53 -1.82
C ALA A 151 -9.25 -3.01 -1.66
N GLY A 152 -9.18 -3.80 -2.74
CA GLY A 152 -9.43 -5.25 -2.70
C GLY A 152 -8.41 -6.04 -1.87
N ASN A 153 -7.23 -5.48 -1.64
CA ASN A 153 -6.18 -6.06 -0.81
C ASN A 153 -6.04 -5.38 0.57
N GLY A 154 -7.05 -4.66 1.02
CA GLY A 154 -7.06 -4.03 2.34
C GLY A 154 -6.19 -2.77 2.46
N GLY A 155 -5.73 -2.24 1.34
CA GLY A 155 -4.97 -0.99 1.28
C GLY A 155 -5.84 0.25 1.22
N VAL A 156 -5.21 1.41 1.37
CA VAL A 156 -5.80 2.72 1.12
C VAL A 156 -5.05 3.42 -0.01
N TYR A 157 -5.81 4.05 -0.91
CA TYR A 157 -5.29 4.82 -2.02
C TYR A 157 -5.57 6.31 -1.80
N TYR A 158 -4.54 7.14 -1.96
CA TYR A 158 -4.65 8.59 -1.93
C TYR A 158 -4.25 9.22 -3.26
N SER A 159 -5.04 10.17 -3.71
CA SER A 159 -4.69 11.10 -4.79
C SER A 159 -4.75 12.52 -4.22
N PRO A 160 -3.64 13.10 -3.75
CA PRO A 160 -3.59 14.47 -3.22
C PRO A 160 -3.54 15.51 -4.33
N THR A 161 -3.94 16.76 -4.00
CA THR A 161 -3.63 17.97 -4.77
C THR A 161 -2.34 18.57 -4.22
N VAL A 162 -1.24 18.34 -4.91
CA VAL A 162 0.08 18.90 -4.55
C VAL A 162 0.26 20.23 -5.26
N LYS A 163 0.34 21.33 -4.49
CA LYS A 163 0.42 22.70 -5.04
C LYS A 163 1.81 23.08 -5.53
N SER A 164 2.85 22.47 -4.99
CA SER A 164 4.24 22.70 -5.37
C SER A 164 5.04 21.42 -5.32
N PHE A 165 6.10 21.36 -6.12
CA PHE A 165 7.03 20.21 -6.18
C PHE A 165 8.38 20.57 -5.56
N ASP A 166 8.32 21.26 -4.43
CA ASP A 166 9.45 21.66 -3.58
C ASP A 166 9.34 21.02 -2.19
N SER A 167 10.14 21.51 -1.24
CA SER A 167 10.13 21.03 0.14
C SER A 167 8.77 21.15 0.82
N SER A 168 7.95 22.13 0.45
CA SER A 168 6.60 22.29 1.03
C SER A 168 5.63 21.23 0.52
N GLY A 169 5.73 20.87 -0.75
CA GLY A 169 4.97 19.75 -1.33
C GLY A 169 5.39 18.41 -0.73
N VAL A 170 6.70 18.20 -0.53
CA VAL A 170 7.22 17.00 0.15
C VAL A 170 6.68 16.91 1.58
N ALA A 171 6.72 18.01 2.34
CA ALA A 171 6.18 18.04 3.70
C ALA A 171 4.68 17.72 3.76
N ALA A 172 3.90 18.22 2.79
CA ALA A 172 2.47 17.92 2.69
C ALA A 172 2.20 16.42 2.45
N ILE A 173 3.03 15.75 1.64
CA ILE A 173 2.88 14.31 1.34
C ILE A 173 3.41 13.43 2.48
N ALA A 174 4.48 13.86 3.16
CA ALA A 174 5.10 13.08 4.24
C ALA A 174 4.16 12.88 5.45
N GLY A 175 3.12 13.70 5.57
CA GLY A 175 2.10 13.57 6.60
C GLY A 175 1.00 12.54 6.29
N LEU A 176 0.92 12.04 5.03
CA LEU A 176 -0.05 11.01 4.66
C LEU A 176 0.39 9.63 5.13
#